data_f7a8c72b002ea39e50850058174a717f
#
_entry.id   f7a8c72b002ea39e50850058174a717f
#
_cell.length_a   1.000
_cell.length_b   1.000
_cell.length_c   1.000
_cell.angle_alpha   90.00
_cell.angle_beta   90.00
_cell.angle_gamma   90.00
#
_symmetry.space_group_name_H-M   'P 1'
#
loop_
_entity.id
_entity.type
_entity.pdbx_description
1 polymer ?
#
loop_
_entity_poly.entity_id
_entity_poly.type
_entity_poly.pdbx_seq_one_letter_code
_entity_poly.pdbx_strand_id
1 'polypeptide(L)'
;MAFFTKKNNNKRKSKDGPSSTRKDTGRGKESASSHFFETSQLIEVSLFLLFSALIITICYLGQKPKGPRIILNQAAQTRVVSEFQFQYESGVMAEAKAAAARAQVPPVFQRTFEPFENFRQFINELNSSIAKNQIDFEEEGREVLQAELLKTATTLIESSQLAVEAESISNLTKQTKPKERSTLFKDALSLLKEIYEDGIYSARSSETVGPQVTVIQLVDEDGRYNLPDARSLADALVALRVRINSLSGNSATARVLFDIFREGLEPNLLYSAIGTNRAIQLAIDQLEPSVID
;
A
#
# COMPACT_ATOMS: atom_id res chain seq x y z
N MET A 1 -9.42 -20.50 -13.40
CA MET A 1 -10.37 -21.62 -13.17
C MET A 1 -11.05 -21.97 -14.45
N ALA A 2 -10.68 -23.06 -15.08
CA ALA A 2 -11.51 -23.77 -16.06
C ALA A 2 -10.90 -25.16 -16.22
N PHE A 3 -11.63 -26.15 -15.73
CA PHE A 3 -11.30 -27.58 -15.86
C PHE A 3 -11.75 -28.06 -17.23
N PHE A 4 -10.85 -28.72 -17.98
CA PHE A 4 -11.23 -29.51 -19.14
C PHE A 4 -11.03 -30.99 -18.84
N THR A 5 -12.15 -31.67 -18.65
CA THR A 5 -12.23 -33.12 -18.62
C THR A 5 -12.43 -33.63 -20.04
N LYS A 6 -11.55 -34.51 -20.49
CA LYS A 6 -11.68 -35.21 -21.77
C LYS A 6 -12.08 -36.66 -21.52
N LYS A 7 -13.30 -36.96 -21.92
CA LYS A 7 -13.99 -38.25 -21.85
C LYS A 7 -13.57 -39.09 -23.06
N ASN A 8 -13.02 -40.27 -22.84
CA ASN A 8 -12.70 -41.21 -23.93
C ASN A 8 -13.65 -42.38 -23.87
N ASN A 9 -14.46 -42.53 -24.92
CA ASN A 9 -15.40 -43.59 -25.11
C ASN A 9 -14.75 -44.75 -25.88
N ASN A 10 -14.68 -45.89 -25.27
CA ASN A 10 -14.32 -47.15 -25.93
C ASN A 10 -15.57 -47.95 -26.26
N LYS A 11 -15.84 -48.12 -27.53
CA LYS A 11 -16.91 -49.01 -28.05
C LYS A 11 -16.35 -50.40 -28.32
N ARG A 12 -16.90 -51.35 -27.59
CA ARG A 12 -16.83 -52.79 -27.90
C ARG A 12 -17.66 -53.11 -29.15
N LYS A 13 -17.14 -54.02 -30.01
CA LYS A 13 -17.97 -54.80 -30.88
C LYS A 13 -17.49 -56.24 -30.89
N SER A 14 -18.35 -57.11 -30.43
CA SER A 14 -18.39 -58.58 -30.58
C SER A 14 -18.88 -58.91 -31.98
N LYS A 15 -18.44 -60.07 -32.52
CA LYS A 15 -19.27 -61.02 -33.27
C LYS A 15 -18.46 -62.29 -33.52
N ASP A 16 -18.88 -63.30 -32.92
CA ASP A 16 -19.45 -64.61 -33.30
C ASP A 16 -18.92 -65.25 -34.61
N GLY A 17 -18.52 -66.49 -34.41
CA GLY A 17 -18.16 -67.63 -35.15
C GLY A 17 -19.14 -68.04 -36.32
N PRO A 18 -19.21 -69.27 -36.81
CA PRO A 18 -18.55 -70.54 -36.47
C PRO A 18 -18.15 -71.36 -37.71
N SER A 19 -17.74 -72.60 -37.40
CA SER A 19 -17.94 -73.86 -38.20
C SER A 19 -16.88 -74.25 -39.23
N SER A 20 -16.20 -75.33 -38.86
CA SER A 20 -16.23 -76.66 -39.44
C SER A 20 -15.75 -76.78 -40.90
N THR A 21 -14.70 -77.54 -41.13
CA THR A 21 -14.80 -78.85 -41.80
C THR A 21 -13.41 -79.56 -41.93
N ARG A 22 -13.38 -80.82 -41.58
CA ARG A 22 -12.36 -81.85 -41.84
C ARG A 22 -12.00 -81.90 -43.31
N LYS A 23 -10.72 -82.17 -43.57
CA LYS A 23 -10.25 -83.32 -44.39
C LYS A 23 -8.71 -83.36 -44.33
N ASP A 24 -8.34 -84.36 -43.83
CA ASP A 24 -7.45 -85.53 -44.12
C ASP A 24 -6.49 -85.41 -45.27
N THR A 25 -5.35 -86.04 -44.98
CA THR A 25 -4.37 -86.68 -45.87
C THR A 25 -3.34 -85.79 -46.57
N GLY A 26 -2.10 -86.04 -46.23
CA GLY A 26 -0.93 -85.66 -47.01
C GLY A 26 0.38 -85.85 -46.30
N ARG A 27 0.75 -87.10 -46.07
CA ARG A 27 2.05 -87.75 -46.10
C ARG A 27 3.22 -86.79 -46.42
N GLY A 28 4.10 -86.68 -45.47
CA GLY A 28 5.52 -86.59 -45.52
C GLY A 28 6.21 -85.88 -46.67
N LYS A 29 6.72 -84.68 -46.27
CA LYS A 29 8.06 -84.29 -46.67
C LYS A 29 8.66 -83.68 -45.43
N GLU A 30 9.44 -84.48 -44.68
CA GLU A 30 10.41 -83.93 -43.77
C GLU A 30 11.29 -83.00 -44.60
N SER A 31 11.15 -81.76 -44.33
CA SER A 31 11.88 -80.72 -45.07
C SER A 31 13.35 -80.85 -44.68
N ALA A 32 14.17 -81.09 -45.66
CA ALA A 32 15.63 -81.10 -45.56
C ALA A 32 16.22 -79.81 -44.96
N SER A 33 15.37 -78.84 -44.69
CA SER A 33 15.76 -77.62 -44.00
C SER A 33 15.97 -77.72 -42.51
N SER A 34 15.36 -78.70 -41.80
CA SER A 34 15.58 -78.88 -40.36
C SER A 34 17.00 -79.48 -40.08
N HIS A 35 17.46 -80.38 -40.88
CA HIS A 35 18.79 -80.91 -40.76
C HIS A 35 19.94 -79.98 -41.16
N PHE A 36 19.64 -79.00 -42.05
CA PHE A 36 20.62 -77.98 -42.39
C PHE A 36 20.88 -76.98 -41.25
N PHE A 37 19.87 -76.78 -40.44
CA PHE A 37 20.00 -75.89 -39.25
C PHE A 37 20.71 -76.56 -38.09
N GLU A 38 20.68 -77.86 -37.96
CA GLU A 38 21.28 -78.59 -36.85
C GLU A 38 22.81 -78.82 -36.99
N THR A 39 23.37 -78.74 -38.20
CA THR A 39 24.80 -79.12 -38.46
C THR A 39 25.66 -77.89 -38.87
N SER A 40 25.12 -76.74 -38.94
CA SER A 40 25.89 -75.57 -39.39
C SER A 40 26.51 -74.81 -38.19
N GLN A 41 27.79 -74.92 -37.99
CA GLN A 41 28.54 -74.10 -37.03
C GLN A 41 28.28 -72.58 -37.19
N LEU A 42 27.94 -72.18 -38.39
CA LEU A 42 27.56 -70.75 -38.69
C LEU A 42 26.29 -70.33 -37.97
N ILE A 43 25.33 -71.24 -37.76
CA ILE A 43 24.07 -70.97 -37.05
C ILE A 43 24.31 -70.87 -35.58
N GLU A 44 25.13 -71.70 -34.99
CA GLU A 44 25.51 -71.62 -33.59
C GLU A 44 26.26 -70.32 -33.27
N VAL A 45 27.21 -69.94 -34.12
CA VAL A 45 27.95 -68.69 -33.98
C VAL A 45 27.02 -67.45 -34.15
N SER A 46 26.11 -67.50 -35.12
CA SER A 46 25.14 -66.45 -35.36
C SER A 46 24.17 -66.28 -34.16
N LEU A 47 23.69 -67.39 -33.62
CA LEU A 47 22.83 -67.40 -32.45
C LEU A 47 23.54 -66.84 -31.20
N PHE A 48 24.80 -67.26 -30.99
CA PHE A 48 25.62 -66.74 -29.91
C PHE A 48 25.88 -65.26 -30.03
N LEU A 49 26.20 -64.73 -31.23
CA LEU A 49 26.37 -63.30 -31.48
C LEU A 49 25.08 -62.53 -31.23
N LEU A 50 23.93 -63.07 -31.64
CA LEU A 50 22.63 -62.45 -31.44
C LEU A 50 22.27 -62.35 -29.96
N PHE A 51 22.49 -63.46 -29.19
CA PHE A 51 22.29 -63.42 -27.72
C PHE A 51 23.27 -62.47 -27.02
N SER A 52 24.55 -62.47 -27.45
CA SER A 52 25.55 -61.56 -26.90
C SER A 52 25.19 -60.08 -27.16
N ALA A 53 24.76 -59.75 -28.38
CA ALA A 53 24.30 -58.44 -28.74
C ALA A 53 23.04 -58.04 -27.95
N LEU A 54 22.11 -58.99 -27.70
CA LEU A 54 20.91 -58.74 -26.91
C LEU A 54 21.28 -58.44 -25.44
N ILE A 55 22.21 -59.20 -24.86
CA ILE A 55 22.69 -58.99 -23.49
C ILE A 55 23.39 -57.63 -23.37
N ILE A 56 24.27 -57.28 -24.30
CA ILE A 56 24.94 -55.96 -24.34
C ILE A 56 23.91 -54.83 -24.45
N THR A 57 22.90 -55.00 -25.29
CA THR A 57 21.82 -54.00 -25.46
C THR A 57 21.01 -53.81 -24.17
N ILE A 58 20.67 -54.93 -23.48
CA ILE A 58 19.97 -54.89 -22.22
C ILE A 58 20.82 -54.20 -21.13
N CYS A 59 22.11 -54.55 -21.07
CA CYS A 59 23.04 -53.91 -20.12
C CYS A 59 23.20 -52.41 -20.40
N TYR A 60 23.32 -52.04 -21.66
CA TYR A 60 23.44 -50.64 -22.06
C TYR A 60 22.16 -49.81 -21.79
N LEU A 61 21.00 -50.35 -22.14
CA LEU A 61 19.70 -49.73 -21.84
C LEU A 61 19.37 -49.72 -20.34
N GLY A 62 19.89 -50.71 -19.58
CA GLY A 62 19.69 -50.79 -18.14
C GLY A 62 20.58 -49.85 -17.32
N GLN A 63 21.64 -49.30 -17.90
CA GLN A 63 22.48 -48.28 -17.26
C GLN A 63 21.85 -46.88 -17.40
N LYS A 64 20.62 -46.70 -16.88
CA LYS A 64 20.13 -45.34 -16.67
C LYS A 64 21.06 -44.68 -15.66
N PRO A 65 21.64 -43.51 -15.99
CA PRO A 65 22.43 -42.77 -15.01
C PRO A 65 21.54 -42.53 -13.77
N LYS A 66 21.90 -43.12 -12.65
CA LYS A 66 21.25 -42.83 -11.37
C LYS A 66 21.67 -41.40 -11.03
N GLY A 67 20.84 -40.45 -11.39
CA GLY A 67 21.02 -39.05 -10.96
C GLY A 67 21.19 -39.00 -9.44
N PRO A 68 21.82 -37.98 -8.90
CA PRO A 68 22.00 -37.80 -7.48
C PRO A 68 20.64 -37.89 -6.78
N ARG A 69 20.51 -38.78 -5.79
CA ARG A 69 19.30 -38.83 -4.95
C ARG A 69 19.36 -37.68 -3.97
N ILE A 70 18.64 -36.63 -4.29
CA ILE A 70 18.47 -35.48 -3.40
C ILE A 70 17.24 -35.75 -2.55
N ILE A 71 17.44 -35.87 -1.24
CA ILE A 71 16.35 -36.02 -0.26
C ILE A 71 16.19 -34.64 0.40
N LEU A 72 14.95 -34.16 0.45
CA LEU A 72 14.62 -32.87 1.07
C LEU A 72 15.10 -32.88 2.55
N ASN A 73 15.77 -31.84 2.99
CA ASN A 73 16.33 -31.66 4.34
C ASN A 73 17.49 -32.57 4.71
N GLN A 74 18.14 -33.23 3.77
CA GLN A 74 19.39 -33.93 4.00
C GLN A 74 20.57 -33.23 3.34
N ALA A 75 21.71 -33.20 4.05
CA ALA A 75 22.94 -32.70 3.45
C ALA A 75 23.36 -33.57 2.25
N ALA A 76 23.66 -32.96 1.13
CA ALA A 76 24.09 -33.66 -0.06
C ALA A 76 25.44 -34.39 0.23
N GLN A 77 25.47 -35.69 0.06
CA GLN A 77 26.68 -36.53 0.27
C GLN A 77 27.69 -36.35 -0.85
N THR A 78 27.27 -35.82 -1.99
CA THR A 78 28.09 -35.56 -3.16
C THR A 78 27.95 -34.13 -3.62
N ARG A 79 29.04 -33.50 -4.02
CA ARG A 79 29.02 -32.17 -4.64
C ARG A 79 28.30 -32.27 -5.99
N VAL A 80 27.12 -31.71 -6.08
CA VAL A 80 26.37 -31.60 -7.33
C VAL A 80 26.73 -30.24 -7.94
N VAL A 81 27.33 -30.28 -9.11
CA VAL A 81 27.63 -29.06 -9.90
C VAL A 81 26.73 -29.10 -11.12
N SER A 82 26.03 -27.99 -11.39
CA SER A 82 25.28 -27.85 -12.64
C SER A 82 26.23 -27.71 -13.80
N GLU A 83 26.00 -28.47 -14.86
CA GLU A 83 26.74 -28.33 -16.12
C GLU A 83 26.15 -27.18 -16.97
N PHE A 84 24.96 -26.69 -16.60
CA PHE A 84 24.27 -25.60 -17.31
C PHE A 84 24.09 -24.41 -16.37
N GLN A 85 24.28 -23.23 -16.92
CA GLN A 85 23.92 -22.00 -16.23
C GLN A 85 22.39 -21.96 -16.08
N PHE A 86 21.90 -21.79 -14.87
CA PHE A 86 20.48 -21.66 -14.61
C PHE A 86 20.24 -20.47 -13.69
N GLN A 87 19.17 -19.78 -13.97
CA GLN A 87 18.72 -18.67 -13.17
C GLN A 87 17.53 -19.13 -12.34
N TYR A 88 17.51 -18.80 -11.07
CA TYR A 88 16.37 -19.08 -10.22
C TYR A 88 15.96 -17.85 -9.42
N GLU A 89 14.68 -17.73 -9.17
CA GLU A 89 14.15 -16.65 -8.36
C GLU A 89 14.39 -16.96 -6.88
N SER A 90 15.17 -16.11 -6.20
CA SER A 90 15.46 -16.25 -4.78
C SER A 90 14.34 -15.61 -3.95
N GLY A 91 13.53 -16.45 -3.29
CA GLY A 91 12.49 -15.98 -2.37
C GLY A 91 13.01 -15.09 -1.25
N VAL A 92 14.19 -15.41 -0.71
CA VAL A 92 14.83 -14.63 0.37
C VAL A 92 15.21 -13.24 -0.11
N MET A 93 15.78 -13.13 -1.31
CA MET A 93 16.14 -11.83 -1.89
C MET A 93 14.89 -11.03 -2.31
N ALA A 94 13.88 -11.70 -2.83
CA ALA A 94 12.60 -11.07 -3.16
C ALA A 94 11.95 -10.47 -1.91
N GLU A 95 11.93 -11.22 -0.80
CA GLU A 95 11.40 -10.74 0.48
C GLU A 95 12.21 -9.59 1.07
N ALA A 96 13.55 -9.64 0.99
CA ALA A 96 14.42 -8.55 1.43
C ALA A 96 14.21 -7.28 0.61
N LYS A 97 14.08 -7.39 -0.73
CA LYS A 97 13.75 -6.25 -1.61
C LYS A 97 12.34 -5.69 -1.28
N ALA A 98 11.36 -6.55 -1.07
CA ALA A 98 10.02 -6.14 -0.68
C ALA A 98 10.00 -5.43 0.68
N ALA A 99 10.77 -5.91 1.66
CA ALA A 99 10.91 -5.26 2.96
C ALA A 99 11.56 -3.88 2.84
N ALA A 100 12.63 -3.76 2.03
CA ALA A 100 13.29 -2.49 1.76
C ALA A 100 12.34 -1.50 1.04
N ALA A 101 11.58 -1.98 0.05
CA ALA A 101 10.59 -1.16 -0.64
C ALA A 101 9.49 -0.66 0.32
N ARG A 102 8.97 -1.53 1.21
CA ARG A 102 8.00 -1.12 2.24
C ARG A 102 8.53 0.00 3.14
N ALA A 103 9.81 -0.08 3.52
CA ALA A 103 10.44 0.92 4.39
C ALA A 103 10.66 2.28 3.69
N GLN A 104 10.72 2.29 2.36
CA GLN A 104 10.94 3.50 1.56
C GLN A 104 9.65 4.21 1.15
N VAL A 105 8.51 3.53 1.24
CA VAL A 105 7.22 4.14 0.86
C VAL A 105 6.78 5.14 1.93
N PRO A 106 6.62 6.43 1.57
CA PRO A 106 6.12 7.42 2.50
C PRO A 106 4.66 7.10 2.91
N PRO A 107 4.26 7.44 4.12
CA PRO A 107 2.88 7.30 4.55
C PRO A 107 1.96 8.21 3.75
N VAL A 108 0.77 7.71 3.47
CA VAL A 108 -0.24 8.40 2.66
C VAL A 108 -1.26 9.05 3.59
N PHE A 109 -1.53 10.32 3.36
CA PHE A 109 -2.53 11.11 4.06
C PHE A 109 -3.60 11.63 3.12
N GLN A 110 -4.76 11.93 3.68
CA GLN A 110 -5.80 12.72 3.05
C GLN A 110 -5.90 14.06 3.77
N ARG A 111 -6.01 15.16 3.01
CA ARG A 111 -6.16 16.50 3.56
C ARG A 111 -7.64 16.88 3.59
N THR A 112 -8.07 17.49 4.69
CA THR A 112 -9.37 18.12 4.82
C THR A 112 -9.22 19.60 5.19
N PHE A 113 -10.10 20.45 4.69
CA PHE A 113 -10.18 21.86 5.08
C PHE A 113 -11.38 22.15 5.97
N GLU A 114 -12.14 21.13 6.34
CA GLU A 114 -13.35 21.26 7.13
C GLU A 114 -13.11 22.01 8.46
N PRO A 115 -12.07 21.71 9.27
CA PRO A 115 -11.82 22.43 10.51
C PRO A 115 -11.55 23.92 10.27
N PHE A 116 -10.78 24.24 9.22
CA PHE A 116 -10.52 25.62 8.84
C PHE A 116 -11.79 26.37 8.42
N GLU A 117 -12.64 25.76 7.59
CA GLU A 117 -13.86 26.37 7.12
C GLU A 117 -14.85 26.63 8.27
N ASN A 118 -14.99 25.69 9.19
CA ASN A 118 -15.81 25.85 10.39
C ASN A 118 -15.30 27.01 11.26
N PHE A 119 -13.99 27.08 11.50
CA PHE A 119 -13.39 28.18 12.25
C PHE A 119 -13.51 29.51 11.50
N ARG A 120 -13.31 29.54 10.19
CA ARG A 120 -13.50 30.75 9.37
C ARG A 120 -14.93 31.27 9.46
N GLN A 121 -15.91 30.38 9.40
CA GLN A 121 -17.32 30.74 9.55
C GLN A 121 -17.56 31.36 10.95
N PHE A 122 -17.08 30.72 12.01
CA PHE A 122 -17.17 31.24 13.36
C PHE A 122 -16.59 32.66 13.50
N ILE A 123 -15.37 32.89 13.00
CA ILE A 123 -14.74 34.24 13.06
C ILE A 123 -15.52 35.27 12.27
N ASN A 124 -16.08 34.94 11.11
CA ASN A 124 -16.90 35.83 10.32
C ASN A 124 -18.22 36.18 11.04
N GLU A 125 -18.88 35.18 11.64
CA GLU A 125 -20.10 35.39 12.43
C GLU A 125 -19.81 36.23 13.67
N LEU A 126 -18.71 35.95 14.36
CA LEU A 126 -18.25 36.73 15.52
C LEU A 126 -18.00 38.19 15.11
N ASN A 127 -17.23 38.43 14.06
CA ASN A 127 -16.90 39.77 13.60
C ASN A 127 -18.17 40.57 13.19
N SER A 128 -19.11 39.91 12.50
CA SER A 128 -20.38 40.53 12.08
C SER A 128 -21.29 40.86 13.28
N SER A 129 -21.36 39.96 14.26
CA SER A 129 -22.15 40.13 15.49
C SER A 129 -21.60 41.26 16.35
N ILE A 130 -20.26 41.33 16.52
CA ILE A 130 -19.63 42.43 17.25
C ILE A 130 -19.87 43.78 16.51
N ALA A 131 -19.73 43.80 15.16
CA ALA A 131 -19.94 45.01 14.40
C ALA A 131 -21.40 45.51 14.49
N LYS A 132 -22.38 44.60 14.43
CA LYS A 132 -23.79 44.91 14.56
C LYS A 132 -24.12 45.49 15.93
N ASN A 133 -23.66 44.83 17.02
CA ASN A 133 -23.87 45.32 18.37
C ASN A 133 -23.21 46.68 18.61
N GLN A 134 -22.06 46.98 18.00
CA GLN A 134 -21.43 48.31 18.13
C GLN A 134 -22.20 49.42 17.46
N ILE A 135 -22.94 49.17 16.38
CA ILE A 135 -23.77 50.15 15.69
C ILE A 135 -25.04 50.44 16.51
N ASP A 136 -25.65 49.42 17.07
CA ASP A 136 -26.91 49.53 17.81
C ASP A 136 -26.72 50.22 19.19
N PHE A 137 -25.50 50.31 19.73
CA PHE A 137 -25.18 50.76 21.07
C PHE A 137 -24.33 52.03 21.15
N GLU A 138 -24.13 52.75 20.06
CA GLU A 138 -23.47 54.08 20.13
C GLU A 138 -24.22 55.07 21.05
N GLU A 139 -25.51 54.79 21.38
CA GLU A 139 -26.36 55.60 22.20
C GLU A 139 -26.41 55.14 23.71
N GLU A 140 -26.03 53.89 24.04
CA GLU A 140 -26.06 53.38 25.41
C GLU A 140 -24.65 53.12 25.96
N GLY A 141 -24.40 53.49 27.20
CA GLY A 141 -23.06 53.54 27.81
C GLY A 141 -22.21 52.26 27.68
N ARG A 142 -20.88 52.43 27.66
CA ARG A 142 -19.83 51.43 27.44
C ARG A 142 -19.94 50.12 28.25
N GLU A 143 -20.53 50.16 29.43
CA GLU A 143 -20.63 48.99 30.33
C GLU A 143 -21.71 48.01 29.88
N VAL A 144 -22.83 48.50 29.36
CA VAL A 144 -23.93 47.70 28.83
C VAL A 144 -23.47 47.00 27.56
N LEU A 145 -22.72 47.69 26.71
CA LEU A 145 -22.10 47.13 25.48
C LEU A 145 -21.22 45.94 25.79
N GLN A 146 -20.41 46.01 26.80
CA GLN A 146 -19.49 44.88 27.17
C GLN A 146 -20.23 43.65 27.67
N ALA A 147 -21.30 43.83 28.47
CA ALA A 147 -22.11 42.70 28.97
C ALA A 147 -22.83 41.99 27.82
N GLU A 148 -23.34 42.76 26.84
CA GLU A 148 -24.03 42.19 25.67
C GLU A 148 -23.10 41.53 24.65
N LEU A 149 -21.93 42.11 24.44
CA LEU A 149 -20.85 41.50 23.68
C LEU A 149 -20.38 40.18 24.27
N LEU A 150 -20.19 40.12 25.58
CA LEU A 150 -19.86 38.91 26.32
C LEU A 150 -20.96 37.87 26.17
N LYS A 151 -22.22 38.25 26.31
CA LYS A 151 -23.35 37.32 26.16
C LYS A 151 -23.43 36.78 24.73
N THR A 152 -23.30 37.62 23.73
CA THR A 152 -23.33 37.23 22.31
C THR A 152 -22.12 36.33 21.98
N ALA A 153 -20.93 36.70 22.44
CA ALA A 153 -19.73 35.87 22.28
C ALA A 153 -19.89 34.49 22.96
N THR A 154 -20.42 34.45 24.17
CA THR A 154 -20.67 33.17 24.88
C THR A 154 -21.64 32.30 24.11
N THR A 155 -22.75 32.85 23.62
CA THR A 155 -23.73 32.10 22.81
C THR A 155 -23.12 31.54 21.52
N LEU A 156 -22.28 32.31 20.84
CA LEU A 156 -21.57 31.86 19.63
C LEU A 156 -20.53 30.77 19.94
N ILE A 157 -19.78 30.91 21.04
CA ILE A 157 -18.82 29.91 21.51
C ILE A 157 -19.53 28.61 21.83
N GLU A 158 -20.64 28.66 22.59
CA GLU A 158 -21.43 27.48 22.94
C GLU A 158 -22.00 26.78 21.69
N SER A 159 -22.40 27.54 20.68
CA SER A 159 -22.93 26.99 19.42
C SER A 159 -21.85 26.38 18.51
N SER A 160 -20.62 26.91 18.59
CA SER A 160 -19.49 26.47 17.73
C SER A 160 -18.67 25.32 18.29
N GLN A 161 -18.89 24.93 19.56
CA GLN A 161 -18.10 23.93 20.29
C GLN A 161 -16.59 24.25 20.39
N LEU A 162 -16.20 25.51 20.14
CA LEU A 162 -14.82 25.96 20.28
C LEU A 162 -14.49 26.36 21.71
N ALA A 163 -13.28 26.10 22.18
CA ALA A 163 -12.85 26.42 23.53
C ALA A 163 -12.32 27.86 23.67
N VAL A 164 -12.83 28.79 22.85
CA VAL A 164 -12.44 30.21 22.89
C VAL A 164 -12.97 30.84 24.15
N GLU A 165 -12.13 31.58 24.89
CA GLU A 165 -12.56 32.33 26.07
C GLU A 165 -13.26 33.61 25.66
N ALA A 166 -14.50 33.83 26.15
CA ALA A 166 -15.28 35.04 25.89
C ALA A 166 -14.57 36.32 26.38
N GLU A 167 -13.74 36.21 27.43
CA GLU A 167 -12.89 37.27 27.91
C GLU A 167 -11.85 37.73 26.89
N SER A 168 -11.25 36.82 26.16
CA SER A 168 -10.31 37.12 25.06
C SER A 168 -10.99 37.96 23.96
N ILE A 169 -12.22 37.64 23.60
CA ILE A 169 -12.99 38.41 22.63
C ILE A 169 -13.29 39.83 23.15
N SER A 170 -13.70 39.93 24.41
CA SER A 170 -13.94 41.23 25.05
C SER A 170 -12.68 42.10 25.08
N ASN A 171 -11.52 41.49 25.44
CA ASN A 171 -10.24 42.18 25.49
C ASN A 171 -9.79 42.65 24.10
N LEU A 172 -9.99 41.86 23.06
CA LEU A 172 -9.70 42.28 21.68
C LEU A 172 -10.59 43.47 21.24
N THR A 173 -11.86 43.41 21.60
CA THR A 173 -12.83 44.49 21.27
C THR A 173 -12.48 45.80 21.97
N LYS A 174 -11.93 45.73 23.18
CA LYS A 174 -11.45 46.94 23.91
C LYS A 174 -10.20 47.56 23.30
N GLN A 175 -9.32 46.71 22.75
CA GLN A 175 -8.00 47.11 22.27
C GLN A 175 -8.01 47.55 20.79
N THR A 176 -9.03 47.18 20.02
CA THR A 176 -9.06 47.41 18.57
C THR A 176 -10.31 48.17 18.12
N LYS A 177 -10.18 49.02 17.09
CA LYS A 177 -11.29 49.63 16.41
C LYS A 177 -11.97 48.63 15.45
N PRO A 178 -13.27 48.81 15.11
CA PRO A 178 -14.00 47.86 14.26
C PRO A 178 -13.31 47.55 12.92
N LYS A 179 -12.80 48.55 12.21
CA LYS A 179 -12.10 48.36 10.94
C LYS A 179 -10.78 47.64 11.12
N GLU A 180 -10.01 48.02 12.13
CA GLU A 180 -8.73 47.39 12.45
C GLU A 180 -8.91 45.94 12.81
N ARG A 181 -9.89 45.61 13.66
CA ARG A 181 -10.23 44.24 14.05
C ARG A 181 -10.63 43.37 12.85
N SER A 182 -11.48 43.92 11.97
CA SER A 182 -11.88 43.21 10.75
C SER A 182 -10.69 42.90 9.83
N THR A 183 -9.74 43.81 9.71
CA THR A 183 -8.49 43.60 8.96
C THR A 183 -7.63 42.52 9.65
N LEU A 184 -7.43 42.65 10.98
CA LEU A 184 -6.68 41.66 11.76
C LEU A 184 -7.25 40.25 11.65
N PHE A 185 -8.57 40.10 11.72
CA PHE A 185 -9.21 38.79 11.55
C PHE A 185 -9.01 38.22 10.14
N LYS A 186 -9.14 39.06 9.11
CA LYS A 186 -8.92 38.68 7.72
C LYS A 186 -7.48 38.21 7.49
N ASP A 187 -6.51 38.98 7.99
CA ASP A 187 -5.10 38.69 7.82
C ASP A 187 -4.70 37.45 8.61
N ALA A 188 -5.20 37.30 9.84
CA ALA A 188 -4.97 36.11 10.67
C ALA A 188 -5.62 34.84 10.06
N LEU A 189 -6.83 34.95 9.46
CA LEU A 189 -7.44 33.84 8.71
C LEU A 189 -6.60 33.46 7.47
N SER A 190 -6.02 34.44 6.79
CA SER A 190 -5.11 34.16 5.66
C SER A 190 -3.88 33.38 6.11
N LEU A 191 -3.26 33.80 7.23
CA LEU A 191 -2.12 33.09 7.81
C LEU A 191 -2.46 31.67 8.29
N LEU A 192 -3.63 31.52 8.90
CA LEU A 192 -4.12 30.21 9.33
C LEU A 192 -4.35 29.31 8.12
N LYS A 193 -4.92 29.83 7.02
CA LYS A 193 -5.11 29.10 5.78
C LYS A 193 -3.80 28.59 5.20
N GLU A 194 -2.75 29.41 5.17
CA GLU A 194 -1.42 28.99 4.72
C GLU A 194 -0.87 27.82 5.55
N ILE A 195 -1.07 27.85 6.89
CA ILE A 195 -0.65 26.75 7.78
C ILE A 195 -1.44 25.47 7.47
N TYR A 196 -2.73 25.59 7.15
CA TYR A 196 -3.55 24.47 6.72
C TYR A 196 -3.17 23.93 5.35
N GLU A 197 -2.70 24.79 4.43
CA GLU A 197 -2.15 24.38 3.14
C GLU A 197 -0.82 23.66 3.28
N ASP A 198 0.03 24.04 4.22
CA ASP A 198 1.25 23.30 4.57
C ASP A 198 0.92 21.90 5.14
N GLY A 199 -0.23 21.74 5.77
CA GLY A 199 -0.71 20.49 6.36
C GLY A 199 -0.26 20.27 7.80
N ILE A 200 -1.22 19.88 8.63
CA ILE A 200 -1.03 19.66 10.06
C ILE A 200 -1.36 18.21 10.39
N TYR A 201 -0.40 17.46 10.93
CA TYR A 201 -0.64 16.10 11.40
C TYR A 201 -0.72 16.01 12.93
N SER A 202 -1.49 15.05 13.43
CA SER A 202 -1.62 14.80 14.86
C SER A 202 -0.44 13.99 15.42
N ALA A 203 -0.20 14.09 16.74
CA ALA A 203 0.78 13.24 17.43
C ALA A 203 0.49 11.74 17.27
N ARG A 204 -0.79 11.34 17.26
CA ARG A 204 -1.21 9.95 17.00
C ARG A 204 -0.81 9.46 15.61
N SER A 205 -0.91 10.33 14.61
CA SER A 205 -0.48 10.01 13.27
C SER A 205 1.03 9.85 13.19
N SER A 206 1.80 10.63 13.96
CA SER A 206 3.26 10.52 14.01
C SER A 206 3.73 9.22 14.70
N GLU A 207 3.03 8.73 15.70
CA GLU A 207 3.31 7.43 16.34
C GLU A 207 3.11 6.26 15.39
N THR A 208 2.05 6.32 14.56
CA THR A 208 1.76 5.28 13.56
C THR A 208 2.76 5.27 12.42
N VAL A 209 3.33 6.43 12.10
CA VAL A 209 4.20 6.65 10.94
C VAL A 209 5.70 6.58 11.31
N GLY A 210 6.03 6.74 12.60
CA GLY A 210 7.40 6.75 13.13
C GLY A 210 8.05 8.15 13.11
N PRO A 211 9.06 8.36 13.97
CA PRO A 211 9.64 9.69 14.22
C PRO A 211 10.53 10.22 13.08
N GLN A 212 10.79 9.43 12.03
CA GLN A 212 11.71 9.78 10.94
C GLN A 212 11.03 10.15 9.63
N VAL A 213 9.73 10.39 9.64
CA VAL A 213 9.01 10.74 8.41
C VAL A 213 9.31 12.19 8.03
N THR A 214 10.18 12.37 7.09
CA THR A 214 10.54 13.67 6.50
C THR A 214 9.65 14.06 5.32
N VAL A 215 8.89 13.12 4.78
CA VAL A 215 8.04 13.36 3.61
C VAL A 215 6.68 12.68 3.83
N ILE A 216 5.63 13.45 3.67
CA ILE A 216 4.24 12.97 3.70
C ILE A 216 3.74 12.93 2.26
N GLN A 217 3.16 11.79 1.86
CA GLN A 217 2.50 11.67 0.58
C GLN A 217 1.03 12.05 0.74
N LEU A 218 0.60 13.08 0.06
CA LEU A 218 -0.78 13.51 0.02
C LEU A 218 -1.50 12.88 -1.17
N VAL A 219 -2.72 12.38 -0.94
CA VAL A 219 -3.63 11.96 -2.01
C VAL A 219 -4.81 12.92 -2.00
N ASP A 220 -4.96 13.67 -3.07
CA ASP A 220 -6.05 14.59 -3.33
C ASP A 220 -6.75 14.19 -4.64
N GLU A 221 -7.84 14.87 -5.00
CA GLU A 221 -8.57 14.67 -6.26
C GLU A 221 -7.66 14.83 -7.49
N ASP A 222 -6.66 15.71 -7.41
CA ASP A 222 -5.68 16.01 -8.47
C ASP A 222 -4.52 14.97 -8.55
N GLY A 223 -4.43 14.00 -7.63
CA GLY A 223 -3.42 12.95 -7.66
C GLY A 223 -2.60 12.81 -6.39
N ARG A 224 -1.37 12.28 -6.54
CA ARG A 224 -0.43 12.10 -5.44
C ARG A 224 0.71 13.09 -5.55
N TYR A 225 1.00 13.78 -4.48
CA TYR A 225 2.16 14.66 -4.38
C TYR A 225 2.79 14.58 -2.99
N ASN A 226 4.07 14.93 -2.92
CA ASN A 226 4.80 14.98 -1.67
C ASN A 226 4.60 16.33 -0.99
N LEU A 227 4.35 16.31 0.31
CA LEU A 227 4.16 17.50 1.14
C LEU A 227 5.37 17.64 2.08
N PRO A 228 6.42 18.37 1.69
CA PRO A 228 7.63 18.50 2.49
C PRO A 228 7.46 19.40 3.71
N ASP A 229 6.48 20.30 3.67
CA ASP A 229 6.29 21.35 4.69
C ASP A 229 5.24 20.98 5.76
N ALA A 230 4.72 19.74 5.73
CA ALA A 230 3.78 19.28 6.73
C ALA A 230 4.37 19.35 8.15
N ARG A 231 3.57 19.86 9.09
CA ARG A 231 4.01 20.17 10.46
C ARG A 231 3.25 19.36 11.49
N SER A 232 3.90 19.14 12.62
CA SER A 232 3.15 18.69 13.80
C SER A 232 2.24 19.81 14.30
N LEU A 233 1.17 19.44 15.02
CA LEU A 233 0.29 20.45 15.64
C LEU A 233 1.07 21.40 16.57
N ALA A 234 2.09 20.92 17.26
CA ALA A 234 2.95 21.75 18.12
C ALA A 234 3.77 22.77 17.32
N ASP A 235 4.35 22.35 16.18
CA ASP A 235 5.12 23.24 15.30
C ASP A 235 4.21 24.24 14.59
N ALA A 236 3.00 23.82 14.22
CA ALA A 236 1.98 24.68 13.63
C ALA A 236 1.53 25.79 14.62
N LEU A 237 1.37 25.46 15.92
CA LEU A 237 1.09 26.44 16.98
C LEU A 237 2.22 27.46 17.13
N VAL A 238 3.48 26.99 17.08
CA VAL A 238 4.65 27.91 17.13
C VAL A 238 4.65 28.82 15.92
N ALA A 239 4.43 28.24 14.72
CA ALA A 239 4.39 29.02 13.47
C ALA A 239 3.25 30.06 13.49
N LEU A 240 2.05 29.67 13.95
CA LEU A 240 0.92 30.57 14.12
C LEU A 240 1.27 31.75 15.06
N ARG A 241 1.88 31.44 16.20
CA ARG A 241 2.29 32.47 17.18
C ARG A 241 3.27 33.48 16.59
N VAL A 242 4.27 33.00 15.89
CA VAL A 242 5.29 33.86 15.27
C VAL A 242 4.65 34.78 14.21
N ARG A 243 3.78 34.19 13.35
CA ARG A 243 3.10 34.94 12.30
C ARG A 243 2.11 35.96 12.85
N ILE A 244 1.29 35.60 13.86
CA ILE A 244 0.35 36.56 14.52
C ILE A 244 1.10 37.71 15.19
N ASN A 245 2.23 37.42 15.85
CA ASN A 245 3.05 38.50 16.44
C ASN A 245 3.59 39.50 15.40
N SER A 246 3.77 39.07 14.15
CA SER A 246 4.18 39.99 13.07
C SER A 246 3.03 40.83 12.49
N LEU A 247 1.75 40.42 12.69
CA LEU A 247 0.60 41.17 12.20
C LEU A 247 0.27 42.42 13.04
N SER A 248 0.46 42.30 14.36
CA SER A 248 0.10 43.37 15.28
C SER A 248 1.32 44.08 15.84
N GLY A 249 1.39 45.40 15.68
CA GLY A 249 2.43 46.19 16.36
C GLY A 249 2.25 46.28 17.87
N ASN A 250 1.11 45.80 18.42
CA ASN A 250 0.80 45.74 19.84
C ASN A 250 0.88 44.29 20.35
N SER A 251 1.80 44.00 21.27
CA SER A 251 2.00 42.67 21.83
C SER A 251 0.79 42.16 22.63
N ALA A 252 0.01 43.00 23.25
CA ALA A 252 -1.22 42.63 23.95
C ALA A 252 -2.30 42.15 22.96
N THR A 253 -2.50 42.92 21.88
CA THR A 253 -3.43 42.51 20.80
C THR A 253 -3.02 41.23 20.12
N ALA A 254 -1.71 41.09 19.83
CA ALA A 254 -1.18 39.84 19.23
C ALA A 254 -1.40 38.62 20.13
N ARG A 255 -1.23 38.76 21.44
CA ARG A 255 -1.46 37.69 22.40
C ARG A 255 -2.93 37.25 22.39
N VAL A 256 -3.85 38.21 22.49
CA VAL A 256 -5.28 37.91 22.51
C VAL A 256 -5.72 37.29 21.17
N LEU A 257 -5.22 37.81 20.05
CA LEU A 257 -5.49 37.26 18.74
C LEU A 257 -4.98 35.80 18.61
N PHE A 258 -3.77 35.54 19.13
CA PHE A 258 -3.24 34.18 19.19
C PHE A 258 -4.11 33.25 20.05
N ASP A 259 -4.56 33.71 21.23
CA ASP A 259 -5.42 32.92 22.13
C ASP A 259 -6.76 32.55 21.47
N ILE A 260 -7.30 33.35 20.58
CA ILE A 260 -8.49 33.03 19.78
C ILE A 260 -8.15 32.07 18.65
N PHE A 261 -7.11 32.35 17.88
CA PHE A 261 -6.79 31.62 16.65
C PHE A 261 -6.17 30.25 16.89
N ARG A 262 -5.53 30.02 18.06
CA ARG A 262 -5.01 28.69 18.44
C ARG A 262 -6.13 27.65 18.54
N GLU A 263 -7.34 28.06 18.93
CA GLU A 263 -8.49 27.16 19.06
C GLU A 263 -9.05 26.70 17.70
N GLY A 264 -8.74 27.48 16.63
CA GLY A 264 -9.06 27.10 15.26
C GLY A 264 -7.98 26.26 14.59
N LEU A 265 -6.92 25.85 15.33
CA LEU A 265 -5.82 25.07 14.76
C LEU A 265 -6.00 23.59 15.13
N GLU A 266 -6.48 22.80 14.18
CA GLU A 266 -6.69 21.37 14.31
C GLU A 266 -5.90 20.60 13.25
N PRO A 267 -5.56 19.30 13.51
CA PRO A 267 -4.97 18.45 12.49
C PRO A 267 -5.89 18.30 11.29
N ASN A 268 -5.35 18.56 10.10
CA ASN A 268 -6.10 18.43 8.84
C ASN A 268 -5.55 17.34 7.91
N LEU A 269 -4.49 16.66 8.32
CA LEU A 269 -3.94 15.50 7.66
C LEU A 269 -4.38 14.23 8.36
N LEU A 270 -5.23 13.44 7.70
CA LEU A 270 -5.74 12.17 8.17
C LEU A 270 -4.94 11.03 7.57
N TYR A 271 -4.30 10.20 8.41
CA TYR A 271 -3.56 9.03 7.93
C TYR A 271 -4.47 8.03 7.24
N SER A 272 -4.13 7.65 6.03
CA SER A 272 -4.84 6.65 5.23
C SER A 272 -4.07 5.33 5.20
N ALA A 273 -4.46 4.38 6.07
CA ALA A 273 -3.89 3.04 6.05
C ALA A 273 -4.12 2.32 4.71
N ILE A 274 -5.30 2.50 4.11
CA ILE A 274 -5.64 1.92 2.81
C ILE A 274 -4.75 2.51 1.72
N GLY A 275 -4.57 3.84 1.71
CA GLY A 275 -3.72 4.54 0.75
C GLY A 275 -2.26 4.11 0.88
N THR A 276 -1.74 4.01 2.11
CA THR A 276 -0.37 3.57 2.40
C THR A 276 -0.14 2.13 1.95
N ASN A 277 -1.04 1.20 2.31
CA ASN A 277 -0.93 -0.19 1.87
C ASN A 277 -0.99 -0.34 0.35
N ARG A 278 -1.84 0.45 -0.32
CA ARG A 278 -1.89 0.46 -1.78
C ARG A 278 -0.59 1.00 -2.40
N ALA A 279 0.00 2.03 -1.82
CA ALA A 279 1.28 2.57 -2.27
C ALA A 279 2.42 1.55 -2.09
N ILE A 280 2.45 0.85 -0.94
CA ILE A 280 3.39 -0.25 -0.67
C ILE A 280 3.22 -1.36 -1.70
N GLN A 281 1.98 -1.80 -1.96
CA GLN A 281 1.73 -2.86 -2.93
C GLN A 281 2.20 -2.48 -4.33
N LEU A 282 1.91 -1.27 -4.77
CA LEU A 282 2.40 -0.76 -6.05
C LEU A 282 3.93 -0.70 -6.14
N ALA A 283 4.60 -0.33 -5.04
CA ALA A 283 6.06 -0.33 -5.00
C ALA A 283 6.64 -1.75 -5.08
N ILE A 284 5.99 -2.73 -4.45
CA ILE A 284 6.39 -4.14 -4.52
C ILE A 284 6.16 -4.69 -5.94
N ASP A 285 5.02 -4.39 -6.55
CA ASP A 285 4.66 -4.87 -7.90
C ASP A 285 5.61 -4.31 -8.99
N GLN A 286 6.30 -3.22 -8.71
CA GLN A 286 7.30 -2.61 -9.60
C GLN A 286 8.72 -3.19 -9.42
N LEU A 287 8.93 -4.07 -8.42
CA LEU A 287 10.23 -4.69 -8.22
C LEU A 287 10.55 -5.69 -9.33
N GLU A 288 11.76 -5.59 -9.86
CA GLU A 288 12.27 -6.60 -10.79
C GLU A 288 12.47 -7.96 -10.08
N PRO A 289 12.23 -9.08 -10.78
CA PRO A 289 12.45 -10.42 -10.24
C PRO A 289 13.87 -10.56 -9.66
N SER A 290 13.96 -11.19 -8.48
CA SER A 290 15.26 -11.42 -7.81
C SER A 290 15.89 -12.69 -8.36
N VAL A 291 16.48 -12.58 -9.54
CA VAL A 291 17.16 -13.69 -10.22
C VAL A 291 18.61 -13.80 -9.72
N ILE A 292 19.04 -15.01 -9.41
CA ILE A 292 20.43 -15.36 -9.07
C ILE A 292 20.98 -16.26 -10.18
N ASP A 293 22.17 -15.89 -10.68
CA ASP A 293 22.93 -16.67 -11.68
C ASP A 293 23.72 -17.81 -11.00
#